data_129c8dbba739f7d38c29fc5d2400c1e2
#
_entry.id   129c8dbba739f7d38c29fc5d2400c1e2
#
_cell.length_a   1.000
_cell.length_b   1.000
_cell.length_c   1.000
_cell.angle_alpha   90.00
_cell.angle_beta   90.00
_cell.angle_gamma   90.00
#
_symmetry.space_group_name_H-M   'P 1'
#
loop_
_entity.id
_entity.type
_entity.pdbx_description
1 polymer ?
#
loop_
_entity_poly.entity_id
_entity_poly.type
_entity_poly.pdbx_seq_one_letter_code
_entity_poly.pdbx_strand_id
1 'polypeptide(L)'
;MELIKLRDKDINEFKKLMQESFQYGYESVYGIDKEQVLPVNDIDENLNNSNSHAYEMIEDDEIIGGVIVTINENNHNHLDFLFVKVGVQSKGIGQTIWKEIEKLYPDTEVCEACTPYFDKRNIHFYVNRLKFHIVEYFNEKHPDTNRPLDCYDEDDGMFRFEKVMK
;
A
#
# COMPACT_ATOMS: atom_id res chain seq x y z
N MET A 1 4.99 19.14 -6.52
CA MET A 1 4.46 17.75 -6.37
C MET A 1 3.00 17.84 -5.93
N GLU A 2 2.14 17.14 -6.62
CA GLU A 2 0.69 17.22 -6.43
C GLU A 2 0.05 15.83 -6.47
N LEU A 3 -0.87 15.54 -5.55
CA LEU A 3 -1.67 14.31 -5.55
C LEU A 3 -2.97 14.56 -6.30
N ILE A 4 -3.19 13.83 -7.38
CA ILE A 4 -4.39 13.94 -8.20
C ILE A 4 -5.05 12.58 -8.34
N LYS A 5 -6.35 12.56 -8.67
CA LYS A 5 -7.05 11.32 -8.96
C LYS A 5 -6.40 10.62 -10.15
N LEU A 6 -6.22 9.29 -10.05
CA LEU A 6 -5.62 8.50 -11.12
C LEU A 6 -6.38 8.71 -12.44
N ARG A 7 -5.66 9.15 -13.46
CA ARG A 7 -6.22 9.39 -14.80
C ARG A 7 -6.22 8.11 -15.62
N ASP A 8 -7.25 7.92 -16.44
CA ASP A 8 -7.38 6.72 -17.28
C ASP A 8 -6.15 6.46 -18.16
N LYS A 9 -5.57 7.52 -18.70
CA LYS A 9 -4.37 7.44 -19.55
C LYS A 9 -3.13 6.93 -18.82
N ASP A 10 -3.09 7.03 -17.50
CA ASP A 10 -1.93 6.71 -16.67
C ASP A 10 -2.04 5.38 -15.95
N ILE A 11 -3.17 4.68 -16.06
CA ILE A 11 -3.44 3.43 -15.32
C ILE A 11 -2.35 2.39 -15.57
N ASN A 12 -1.92 2.19 -16.82
CA ASN A 12 -0.91 1.18 -17.14
C ASN A 12 0.46 1.52 -16.55
N GLU A 13 0.87 2.78 -16.63
CA GLU A 13 2.12 3.25 -16.03
C GLU A 13 2.06 3.17 -14.50
N PHE A 14 0.96 3.60 -13.92
CA PHE A 14 0.71 3.51 -12.48
C PHE A 14 0.88 2.08 -11.96
N LYS A 15 0.25 1.11 -12.62
CA LYS A 15 0.37 -0.31 -12.24
C LYS A 15 1.80 -0.82 -12.37
N LYS A 16 2.48 -0.46 -13.45
CA LYS A 16 3.87 -0.83 -13.69
C LYS A 16 4.81 -0.29 -12.60
N LEU A 17 4.70 0.99 -12.29
CA LEU A 17 5.52 1.64 -11.25
C LEU A 17 5.27 1.05 -9.87
N MET A 18 4.01 0.70 -9.59
CA MET A 18 3.66 0.01 -8.34
C MET A 18 4.32 -1.36 -8.27
N GLN A 19 4.22 -2.18 -9.33
CA GLN A 19 4.85 -3.49 -9.38
C GLN A 19 6.37 -3.40 -9.22
N GLU A 20 7.00 -2.45 -9.89
CA GLU A 20 8.45 -2.21 -9.78
C GLU A 20 8.86 -1.84 -8.36
N SER A 21 8.09 -1.01 -7.69
CA SER A 21 8.35 -0.59 -6.30
C SER A 21 8.27 -1.75 -5.32
N PHE A 22 7.24 -2.58 -5.41
CA PHE A 22 7.08 -3.75 -4.55
C PHE A 22 8.13 -4.83 -4.87
N GLN A 23 8.45 -5.03 -6.14
CA GLN A 23 9.49 -5.96 -6.57
C GLN A 23 10.86 -5.54 -6.01
N TYR A 24 11.19 -4.27 -6.11
CA TYR A 24 12.43 -3.71 -5.55
C TYR A 24 12.51 -3.92 -4.03
N GLY A 25 11.43 -3.69 -3.31
CA GLY A 25 11.37 -3.91 -1.87
C GLY A 25 11.66 -5.37 -1.49
N TYR A 26 11.03 -6.32 -2.20
CA TYR A 26 11.26 -7.75 -1.99
C TYR A 26 12.71 -8.16 -2.31
N GLU A 27 13.19 -7.76 -3.48
CA GLU A 27 14.54 -8.12 -3.94
C GLU A 27 15.65 -7.52 -3.08
N SER A 28 15.39 -6.40 -2.41
CA SER A 28 16.35 -5.82 -1.45
C SER A 28 16.56 -6.68 -0.20
N VAL A 29 15.62 -7.56 0.11
CA VAL A 29 15.67 -8.48 1.26
C VAL A 29 16.15 -9.87 0.84
N TYR A 30 15.61 -10.41 -0.26
CA TYR A 30 15.81 -11.81 -0.67
C TYR A 30 16.69 -11.98 -1.91
N GLY A 31 17.15 -10.89 -2.52
CA GLY A 31 17.87 -10.93 -3.78
C GLY A 31 16.94 -11.00 -4.99
N ILE A 32 17.51 -11.01 -6.18
CA ILE A 32 16.75 -10.99 -7.44
C ILE A 32 15.96 -12.28 -7.59
N ASP A 33 14.65 -12.14 -7.78
CA ASP A 33 13.72 -13.23 -8.03
C ASP A 33 13.04 -13.04 -9.38
N LYS A 34 12.77 -14.17 -10.04
CA LYS A 34 12.05 -14.17 -11.33
C LYS A 34 10.53 -14.14 -11.14
N GLU A 35 10.05 -14.45 -9.93
CA GLU A 35 8.63 -14.40 -9.61
C GLU A 35 8.17 -12.97 -9.34
N GLN A 36 6.98 -12.66 -9.82
CA GLN A 36 6.37 -11.37 -9.60
C GLN A 36 5.71 -11.31 -8.23
N VAL A 37 6.21 -10.40 -7.37
CA VAL A 37 5.75 -10.24 -5.98
C VAL A 37 4.32 -9.70 -5.94
N LEU A 38 3.99 -8.78 -6.85
CA LEU A 38 2.66 -8.18 -6.93
C LEU A 38 2.09 -8.43 -8.34
N PRO A 39 1.23 -9.46 -8.50
CA PRO A 39 0.57 -9.71 -9.77
C PRO A 39 -0.34 -8.56 -10.18
N VAL A 40 -0.41 -8.27 -11.48
CA VAL A 40 -1.27 -7.21 -12.00
C VAL A 40 -2.75 -7.46 -11.69
N ASN A 41 -3.17 -8.72 -11.62
CA ASN A 41 -4.54 -9.08 -11.29
C ASN A 41 -4.96 -8.61 -9.89
N ASP A 42 -4.05 -8.63 -8.92
CA ASP A 42 -4.34 -8.14 -7.56
C ASP A 42 -4.59 -6.64 -7.56
N ILE A 43 -3.84 -5.90 -8.36
CA ILE A 43 -4.05 -4.47 -8.54
C ILE A 43 -5.39 -4.21 -9.24
N ASP A 44 -5.67 -4.95 -10.31
CA ASP A 44 -6.92 -4.78 -11.08
C ASP A 44 -8.16 -5.10 -10.24
N GLU A 45 -8.14 -6.16 -9.45
CA GLU A 45 -9.22 -6.49 -8.52
C GLU A 45 -9.47 -5.37 -7.51
N ASN A 46 -8.39 -4.79 -6.99
CA ASN A 46 -8.51 -3.69 -6.05
C ASN A 46 -9.07 -2.43 -6.72
N LEU A 47 -8.56 -2.07 -7.90
CA LEU A 47 -9.06 -0.91 -8.66
C LEU A 47 -10.52 -1.05 -9.09
N ASN A 48 -10.99 -2.27 -9.31
CA ASN A 48 -12.38 -2.55 -9.71
C ASN A 48 -13.35 -2.59 -8.53
N ASN A 49 -12.87 -2.55 -7.30
CA ASN A 49 -13.73 -2.45 -6.12
C ASN A 49 -14.45 -1.10 -6.11
N SER A 50 -15.78 -1.12 -5.89
CA SER A 50 -16.62 0.09 -5.92
C SER A 50 -16.23 1.16 -4.90
N ASN A 51 -15.63 0.76 -3.78
CA ASN A 51 -15.18 1.67 -2.71
C ASN A 51 -13.72 2.09 -2.86
N SER A 52 -13.05 1.63 -3.90
CA SER A 52 -11.64 1.93 -4.14
C SER A 52 -11.46 3.30 -4.79
N HIS A 53 -10.49 4.05 -4.28
CA HIS A 53 -10.08 5.34 -4.81
C HIS A 53 -8.57 5.35 -5.02
N ALA A 54 -8.14 5.64 -6.23
CA ALA A 54 -6.74 5.67 -6.60
C ALA A 54 -6.28 7.08 -6.93
N TYR A 55 -5.08 7.41 -6.48
CA TYR A 55 -4.45 8.71 -6.70
C TYR A 55 -3.00 8.53 -7.15
N GLU A 56 -2.57 9.39 -8.04
CA GLU A 56 -1.19 9.47 -8.49
C GLU A 56 -0.54 10.76 -7.98
N MET A 57 0.71 10.65 -7.55
CA MET A 57 1.53 11.79 -7.16
C MET A 57 2.38 12.20 -8.35
N ILE A 58 2.18 13.44 -8.80
CA ILE A 58 2.81 13.99 -10.01
C ILE A 58 3.83 15.06 -9.64
N GLU A 59 4.99 15.00 -10.27
CA GLU A 59 6.02 16.04 -10.25
C GLU A 59 6.63 16.15 -11.65
N ASP A 60 6.70 17.37 -12.20
CA ASP A 60 7.22 17.62 -13.56
C ASP A 60 6.57 16.72 -14.64
N ASP A 61 5.24 16.57 -14.57
CA ASP A 61 4.44 15.73 -15.46
C ASP A 61 4.73 14.22 -15.38
N GLU A 62 5.54 13.78 -14.42
CA GLU A 62 5.84 12.36 -14.18
C GLU A 62 5.16 11.83 -12.92
N ILE A 63 4.74 10.56 -12.96
CA ILE A 63 4.26 9.85 -11.76
C ILE A 63 5.47 9.50 -10.89
N ILE A 64 5.50 9.99 -9.67
CA ILE A 64 6.56 9.71 -8.70
C ILE A 64 6.09 8.82 -7.54
N GLY A 65 4.83 8.49 -7.49
CA GLY A 65 4.23 7.61 -6.49
C GLY A 65 2.74 7.53 -6.65
N GLY A 66 2.10 6.77 -5.78
CA GLY A 66 0.66 6.66 -5.81
C GLY A 66 0.10 5.90 -4.62
N VAL A 67 -1.22 5.87 -4.55
CA VAL A 67 -1.94 5.28 -3.43
C VAL A 67 -3.29 4.76 -3.89
N ILE A 68 -3.70 3.63 -3.34
CA ILE A 68 -5.07 3.13 -3.47
C ILE A 68 -5.62 2.95 -2.06
N VAL A 69 -6.80 3.51 -1.82
CA VAL A 69 -7.50 3.42 -0.54
C VAL A 69 -8.92 2.91 -0.77
N THR A 70 -9.42 2.12 0.16
CA THR A 70 -10.83 1.72 0.21
C THR A 70 -11.54 2.59 1.23
N ILE A 71 -12.56 3.31 0.80
CA ILE A 71 -13.33 4.25 1.61
C ILE A 71 -14.72 3.67 1.85
N ASN A 72 -15.02 3.38 3.10
CA ASN A 72 -16.27 2.76 3.50
C ASN A 72 -17.22 3.75 4.17
N GLU A 73 -18.52 3.49 4.07
CA GLU A 73 -19.56 4.35 4.65
C GLU A 73 -19.48 4.47 6.18
N ASN A 74 -18.90 3.45 6.83
CA ASN A 74 -18.73 3.44 8.29
C ASN A 74 -17.49 4.19 8.77
N ASN A 75 -16.77 4.87 7.87
CA ASN A 75 -15.51 5.59 8.15
C ASN A 75 -14.35 4.70 8.67
N HIS A 76 -14.50 3.37 8.55
CA HIS A 76 -13.41 2.41 8.73
C HIS A 76 -12.82 2.11 7.36
N ASN A 77 -11.73 2.78 7.05
CA ASN A 77 -11.13 2.76 5.72
C ASN A 77 -9.89 1.84 5.69
N HIS A 78 -9.43 1.55 4.50
CA HIS A 78 -8.26 0.69 4.30
C HIS A 78 -7.26 1.35 3.34
N LEU A 79 -5.99 1.38 3.75
CA LEU A 79 -4.88 1.74 2.88
C LEU A 79 -4.40 0.47 2.17
N ASP A 80 -4.81 0.30 0.91
CA ASP A 80 -4.55 -0.93 0.16
C ASP A 80 -3.13 -0.98 -0.38
N PHE A 81 -2.72 0.08 -1.09
CA PHE A 81 -1.39 0.21 -1.67
C PHE A 81 -0.91 1.65 -1.54
N LEU A 82 0.34 1.80 -1.15
CA LEU A 82 1.07 3.06 -1.23
C LEU A 82 2.46 2.77 -1.76
N PHE A 83 2.86 3.44 -2.81
CA PHE A 83 4.18 3.24 -3.40
C PHE A 83 4.84 4.56 -3.77
N VAL A 84 6.16 4.52 -3.80
CA VAL A 84 7.01 5.59 -4.31
C VAL A 84 7.88 5.01 -5.42
N LYS A 85 7.96 5.70 -6.54
CA LYS A 85 8.75 5.28 -7.71
C LYS A 85 10.19 4.94 -7.29
N VAL A 86 10.73 3.84 -7.81
CA VAL A 86 12.13 3.46 -7.59
C VAL A 86 13.05 4.57 -8.11
N GLY A 87 14.04 4.94 -7.32
CA GLY A 87 15.00 6.01 -7.67
C GLY A 87 14.68 7.37 -7.06
N VAL A 88 13.43 7.62 -6.65
CA VAL A 88 13.03 8.88 -5.97
C VAL A 88 12.60 8.66 -4.52
N GLN A 89 12.87 7.48 -3.97
CA GLN A 89 12.52 7.11 -2.60
C GLN A 89 13.34 7.92 -1.58
N SER A 90 12.90 7.87 -0.31
CA SER A 90 13.56 8.52 0.84
C SER A 90 13.54 10.06 0.83
N LYS A 91 12.66 10.69 0.05
CA LYS A 91 12.44 12.14 0.00
C LYS A 91 11.16 12.59 0.72
N GLY A 92 10.55 11.70 1.51
CA GLY A 92 9.31 12.01 2.23
C GLY A 92 8.05 11.98 1.35
N ILE A 93 8.15 11.48 0.12
CA ILE A 93 7.02 11.43 -0.83
C ILE A 93 5.87 10.59 -0.27
N GLY A 94 6.16 9.42 0.29
CA GLY A 94 5.13 8.56 0.89
C GLY A 94 4.38 9.23 2.04
N GLN A 95 5.08 9.97 2.90
CA GLN A 95 4.45 10.75 3.97
C GLN A 95 3.58 11.87 3.41
N THR A 96 4.02 12.51 2.33
CA THR A 96 3.25 13.57 1.67
C THR A 96 1.97 12.99 1.07
N ILE A 97 2.07 11.85 0.37
CA ILE A 97 0.89 11.15 -0.17
C ILE A 97 -0.11 10.86 0.96
N TRP A 98 0.35 10.29 2.06
CA TRP A 98 -0.52 9.95 3.19
C TRP A 98 -1.21 11.19 3.79
N LYS A 99 -0.46 12.28 3.98
CA LYS A 99 -1.03 13.53 4.50
C LYS A 99 -2.12 14.10 3.58
N GLU A 100 -1.96 13.97 2.28
CA GLU A 100 -3.00 14.41 1.34
C GLU A 100 -4.24 13.50 1.43
N ILE A 101 -4.07 12.18 1.62
CA ILE A 101 -5.19 11.27 1.87
C ILE A 101 -5.93 11.64 3.16
N GLU A 102 -5.23 11.95 4.23
CA GLU A 102 -5.86 12.39 5.49
C GLU A 102 -6.72 13.65 5.30
N LYS A 103 -6.26 14.57 4.45
CA LYS A 103 -7.02 15.79 4.13
C LYS A 103 -8.24 15.52 3.24
N LEU A 104 -8.13 14.59 2.30
CA LEU A 104 -9.22 14.21 1.40
C LEU A 104 -10.35 13.49 2.14
N TYR A 105 -10.03 12.73 3.17
CA TYR A 105 -10.98 11.91 3.92
C TYR A 105 -10.95 12.24 5.42
N PRO A 106 -11.36 13.48 5.80
CA PRO A 106 -11.25 13.94 7.18
C PRO A 106 -12.21 13.23 8.16
N ASP A 107 -13.22 12.53 7.64
CA ASP A 107 -14.19 11.80 8.46
C ASP A 107 -13.73 10.38 8.81
N THR A 108 -12.58 9.95 8.33
CA THR A 108 -12.00 8.63 8.66
C THR A 108 -11.84 8.50 10.17
N GLU A 109 -12.44 7.46 10.74
CA GLU A 109 -12.30 7.14 12.18
C GLU A 109 -11.11 6.21 12.41
N VAL A 110 -11.01 5.16 11.60
CA VAL A 110 -9.92 4.18 11.66
C VAL A 110 -9.48 3.87 10.23
N CYS A 111 -8.17 3.80 10.04
CA CYS A 111 -7.58 3.29 8.80
C CYS A 111 -6.77 2.04 9.09
N GLU A 112 -7.02 0.98 8.33
CA GLU A 112 -6.27 -0.27 8.39
C GLU A 112 -5.27 -0.37 7.23
N ALA A 113 -4.18 -1.10 7.47
CA ALA A 113 -3.22 -1.50 6.43
C ALA A 113 -2.65 -2.87 6.78
N CYS A 114 -2.15 -3.58 5.77
CA CYS A 114 -1.46 -4.86 5.95
C CYS A 114 -0.11 -4.84 5.25
N THR A 115 0.88 -5.49 5.85
CA THR A 115 2.23 -5.59 5.29
C THR A 115 2.85 -6.93 5.64
N PRO A 116 3.54 -7.60 4.70
CA PRO A 116 4.28 -8.82 4.98
C PRO A 116 5.36 -8.61 6.05
N TYR A 117 5.56 -9.62 6.88
CA TYR A 117 6.58 -9.61 7.94
C TYR A 117 7.99 -9.31 7.42
N PHE A 118 8.35 -9.77 6.24
CA PHE A 118 9.67 -9.55 5.68
C PHE A 118 9.97 -8.08 5.35
N ASP A 119 8.93 -7.28 5.11
CA ASP A 119 9.07 -5.90 4.62
C ASP A 119 9.32 -4.93 5.77
N LYS A 120 10.54 -5.01 6.33
CA LYS A 120 10.95 -4.18 7.48
C LYS A 120 10.90 -2.69 7.17
N ARG A 121 11.16 -2.32 5.92
CA ARG A 121 11.11 -0.93 5.47
C ARG A 121 9.69 -0.37 5.52
N ASN A 122 8.70 -1.12 5.04
CA ASN A 122 7.30 -0.74 5.13
C ASN A 122 6.80 -0.74 6.58
N ILE A 123 7.21 -1.71 7.38
CA ILE A 123 6.86 -1.74 8.82
C ILE A 123 7.36 -0.48 9.51
N HIS A 124 8.64 -0.12 9.29
CA HIS A 124 9.19 1.13 9.82
C HIS A 124 8.40 2.36 9.32
N PHE A 125 8.04 2.39 8.06
CA PHE A 125 7.27 3.47 7.46
C PHE A 125 5.89 3.61 8.12
N TYR A 126 5.12 2.53 8.19
CA TYR A 126 3.79 2.57 8.80
C TYR A 126 3.84 2.93 10.29
N VAL A 127 4.70 2.26 11.06
CA VAL A 127 4.75 2.46 12.50
C VAL A 127 5.40 3.79 12.87
N ASN A 128 6.58 4.05 12.36
CA ASN A 128 7.39 5.18 12.81
C ASN A 128 7.10 6.48 12.08
N ARG A 129 6.74 6.42 10.81
CA ARG A 129 6.48 7.62 10.00
C ARG A 129 5.00 7.99 9.94
N LEU A 130 4.12 7.02 9.68
CA LEU A 130 2.68 7.27 9.56
C LEU A 130 1.92 7.12 10.88
N LYS A 131 2.55 6.56 11.91
CA LYS A 131 1.95 6.38 13.25
C LYS A 131 0.81 5.37 13.31
N PHE A 132 0.86 4.36 12.46
CA PHE A 132 0.03 3.18 12.61
C PHE A 132 0.55 2.31 13.76
N HIS A 133 -0.33 1.48 14.32
CA HIS A 133 0.03 0.50 15.34
C HIS A 133 -0.19 -0.91 14.82
N ILE A 134 0.70 -1.84 15.14
CA ILE A 134 0.51 -3.26 14.84
C ILE A 134 -0.53 -3.79 15.82
N VAL A 135 -1.64 -4.32 15.30
CA VAL A 135 -2.75 -4.82 16.12
C VAL A 135 -2.99 -6.30 15.96
N GLU A 136 -2.46 -6.92 14.90
CA GLU A 136 -2.64 -8.35 14.65
C GLU A 136 -1.49 -8.89 13.80
N TYR A 137 -1.12 -10.15 14.07
CA TYR A 137 -0.14 -10.90 13.31
C TYR A 137 -0.79 -12.16 12.76
N PHE A 138 -0.82 -12.29 11.45
CA PHE A 138 -1.36 -13.44 10.76
C PHE A 138 -0.26 -14.42 10.34
N ASN A 139 -0.48 -15.70 10.55
CA ASN A 139 0.37 -16.81 10.08
C ASN A 139 -0.46 -18.07 9.96
N GLU A 140 0.16 -19.21 9.73
CA GLU A 140 -0.55 -20.50 9.63
C GLU A 140 -1.36 -20.86 10.88
N LYS A 141 -0.91 -20.43 12.07
CA LYS A 141 -1.57 -20.69 13.34
C LYS A 141 -2.68 -19.70 13.67
N HIS A 142 -2.63 -18.56 13.06
CA HIS A 142 -3.62 -17.48 13.21
C HIS A 142 -3.88 -16.87 11.83
N PRO A 143 -4.60 -17.59 10.94
CA PRO A 143 -4.79 -17.13 9.56
C PRO A 143 -5.76 -15.97 9.49
N ASP A 144 -5.53 -15.08 8.51
CA ASP A 144 -6.49 -14.09 8.11
C ASP A 144 -7.65 -14.80 7.40
N THR A 145 -8.87 -14.72 7.94
CA THR A 145 -10.06 -15.37 7.38
C THR A 145 -10.46 -14.84 6.01
N ASN A 146 -9.91 -13.70 5.59
CA ASN A 146 -10.16 -13.09 4.29
C ASN A 146 -9.11 -13.50 3.23
N ARG A 147 -8.15 -14.36 3.59
CA ARG A 147 -7.08 -14.83 2.70
C ARG A 147 -7.03 -16.35 2.64
N PRO A 148 -6.73 -16.92 1.46
CA PRO A 148 -6.50 -18.36 1.36
C PRO A 148 -5.34 -18.82 2.25
N LEU A 149 -5.45 -20.03 2.82
CA LEU A 149 -4.43 -20.60 3.71
C LEU A 149 -3.09 -20.86 3.01
N ASP A 150 -3.11 -21.04 1.69
CA ASP A 150 -1.92 -21.24 0.86
C ASP A 150 -1.12 -19.95 0.57
N CYS A 151 -1.61 -18.80 1.03
CA CYS A 151 -0.86 -17.54 0.96
C CYS A 151 0.27 -17.44 2.00
N TYR A 152 0.36 -18.35 2.95
CA TYR A 152 1.37 -18.32 4.01
C TYR A 152 2.44 -19.36 3.76
N ASP A 153 3.64 -18.93 3.38
CA ASP A 153 4.83 -19.78 3.42
C ASP A 153 5.38 -19.86 4.86
N GLU A 154 6.29 -20.79 5.12
CA GLU A 154 6.81 -21.06 6.48
C GLU A 154 7.38 -19.83 7.19
N ASP A 155 7.89 -18.86 6.41
CA ASP A 155 8.46 -17.60 6.92
C ASP A 155 7.54 -16.38 6.68
N ASP A 156 6.35 -16.60 6.13
CA ASP A 156 5.43 -15.53 5.76
C ASP A 156 4.38 -15.27 6.83
N GLY A 157 4.62 -14.22 7.61
CA GLY A 157 3.60 -13.59 8.40
C GLY A 157 3.12 -12.30 7.73
N MET A 158 1.93 -11.87 8.13
CA MET A 158 1.37 -10.56 7.77
C MET A 158 1.06 -9.81 9.03
N PHE A 159 1.43 -8.54 9.07
CA PHE A 159 0.96 -7.64 10.11
C PHE A 159 -0.26 -6.86 9.63
N ARG A 160 -1.26 -6.75 10.49
CA ARG A 160 -2.35 -5.79 10.34
C ARG A 160 -2.07 -4.59 11.24
N PHE A 161 -2.18 -3.42 10.64
CA PHE A 161 -1.97 -2.15 11.31
C PHE A 161 -3.29 -1.40 11.39
N GLU A 162 -3.43 -0.60 12.43
CA GLU A 162 -4.51 0.38 12.54
C GLU A 162 -3.95 1.75 12.91
N LYS A 163 -4.57 2.77 12.36
CA LYS A 163 -4.40 4.16 12.82
C LYS A 163 -5.77 4.70 13.19
N VAL A 164 -5.94 5.04 14.47
CA VAL A 164 -7.13 5.73 14.94
C VAL A 164 -6.98 7.21 14.63
N MET A 165 -7.90 7.74 13.81
CA MET A 165 -7.86 9.11 13.32
C MET A 165 -8.69 10.06 14.16
N LYS A 166 -9.72 9.51 14.81
CA LYS A 166 -10.64 10.28 15.67
C LYS A 166 -10.97 9.53 16.94
#